data_c25f876e5b998cb9e95ed40559bf7b81
#
_entry.id   c25f876e5b998cb9e95ed40559bf7b81
#
_cell.length_a   1.000
_cell.length_b   1.000
_cell.length_c   1.000
_cell.angle_alpha   90.00
_cell.angle_beta   90.00
_cell.angle_gamma   90.00
#
_symmetry.space_group_name_H-M   'P 1'
#
loop_
_entity.id
_entity.type
_entity.pdbx_description
1 polymer ?
#
loop_
_entity_poly.entity_id
_entity_poly.type
_entity_poly.pdbx_seq_one_letter_code
_entity_poly.pdbx_strand_id
1 'polypeptide(L)'
;MKSILRRITALALCAVLLCSTALASDALGGKIYGYTLDICDDTTLTREVMWSSSRSDLRTENYVTYKPSDSISPVVSFGSSIPDKQTVTSMAKALEKNGRRVLSGINGDYFVMATGDPLGIVITDGVLRSSDSYL
;
A
#
# COMPACT_ATOMS: atom_id res chain seq x y z
N MET A 1 16.53 -35.99 34.32
CA MET A 1 15.44 -36.20 33.34
C MET A 1 14.59 -34.97 33.11
N LYS A 2 14.02 -34.31 34.13
CA LYS A 2 13.12 -33.11 33.97
C LYS A 2 13.78 -31.92 33.25
N SER A 3 15.08 -31.66 33.41
CA SER A 3 15.76 -30.53 32.77
C SER A 3 16.03 -30.74 31.27
N ILE A 4 16.29 -31.98 30.87
CA ILE A 4 16.52 -32.37 29.48
C ILE A 4 15.20 -32.29 28.71
N LEU A 5 14.13 -32.78 29.29
CA LEU A 5 12.79 -32.70 28.69
C LEU A 5 12.35 -31.26 28.45
N ARG A 6 12.59 -30.31 29.41
CA ARG A 6 12.30 -28.89 29.23
C ARG A 6 13.12 -28.23 28.10
N ARG A 7 14.38 -28.63 27.91
CA ARG A 7 15.23 -28.15 26.82
C ARG A 7 14.76 -28.65 25.46
N ILE A 8 14.34 -29.91 25.38
CA ILE A 8 13.79 -30.49 24.13
C ILE A 8 12.47 -29.83 23.76
N THR A 9 11.57 -29.60 24.73
CA THR A 9 10.31 -28.90 24.46
C THR A 9 10.52 -27.45 24.05
N ALA A 10 11.48 -26.72 24.63
CA ALA A 10 11.81 -25.36 24.22
C ALA A 10 12.39 -25.30 22.81
N LEU A 11 13.29 -26.23 22.45
CA LEU A 11 13.84 -26.33 21.10
C LEU A 11 12.79 -26.68 20.05
N ALA A 12 11.87 -27.60 20.35
CA ALA A 12 10.77 -27.96 19.48
C ALA A 12 9.80 -26.79 19.26
N LEU A 13 9.49 -26.01 20.31
CA LEU A 13 8.65 -24.82 20.23
C LEU A 13 9.29 -23.72 19.39
N CYS A 14 10.61 -23.49 19.53
CA CYS A 14 11.34 -22.55 18.69
C CYS A 14 11.38 -22.99 17.21
N ALA A 15 11.53 -24.28 16.94
CA ALA A 15 11.51 -24.80 15.57
C ALA A 15 10.14 -24.62 14.91
N VAL A 16 9.04 -24.83 15.65
CA VAL A 16 7.67 -24.61 15.16
C VAL A 16 7.40 -23.11 14.89
N LEU A 17 7.88 -22.21 15.76
CA LEU A 17 7.76 -20.76 15.56
C LEU A 17 8.59 -20.25 14.38
N LEU A 18 9.76 -20.82 14.12
CA LEU A 18 10.59 -20.48 12.95
C LEU A 18 10.00 -20.99 11.63
N CYS A 19 9.29 -22.13 11.63
CA CYS A 19 8.59 -22.63 10.45
C CYS A 19 7.34 -21.81 10.08
N SER A 20 6.68 -21.18 11.06
CA SER A 20 5.47 -20.39 10.77
C SER A 20 5.75 -19.06 10.04
N THR A 21 6.97 -18.53 10.13
CA THR A 21 7.37 -17.31 9.41
C THR A 21 7.70 -17.57 7.92
N ALA A 22 8.04 -18.80 7.56
CA ALA A 22 8.38 -19.16 6.17
C ALA A 22 7.13 -19.35 5.28
N LEU A 23 5.94 -19.54 5.85
CA LEU A 23 4.71 -19.75 5.09
C LEU A 23 3.99 -18.45 4.71
N ALA A 24 4.41 -17.31 5.26
CA ALA A 24 3.77 -16.01 4.98
C ALA A 24 4.29 -15.33 3.71
N SER A 25 5.42 -15.78 3.14
CA SER A 25 6.07 -15.10 2.01
C SER A 25 5.48 -15.45 0.64
N ASP A 26 4.62 -16.46 0.54
CA ASP A 26 4.15 -17.01 -0.74
C ASP A 26 2.71 -16.63 -1.11
N ALA A 27 2.07 -15.76 -0.34
CA ALA A 27 0.67 -15.35 -0.57
C ALA A 27 0.49 -14.64 -1.93
N LEU A 28 1.52 -13.96 -2.43
CA LEU A 28 1.52 -13.27 -3.71
C LEU A 28 2.15 -14.10 -4.84
N GLY A 29 2.87 -15.17 -4.51
CA GLY A 29 3.56 -16.03 -5.48
C GLY A 29 5.07 -15.79 -5.53
N GLY A 30 5.76 -16.59 -6.35
CA GLY A 30 7.21 -16.50 -6.54
C GLY A 30 7.58 -15.32 -7.45
N LYS A 31 8.53 -14.48 -7.00
CA LYS A 31 9.05 -13.37 -7.81
C LYS A 31 9.79 -13.90 -9.04
N ILE A 32 9.39 -13.46 -10.23
CA ILE A 32 10.04 -13.78 -11.51
C ILE A 32 11.00 -12.67 -11.90
N TYR A 33 10.56 -11.41 -11.78
CA TYR A 33 11.27 -10.23 -12.23
C TYR A 33 10.92 -9.03 -11.36
N GLY A 34 11.83 -8.09 -11.25
CA GLY A 34 11.55 -6.82 -10.60
C GLY A 34 12.69 -5.85 -10.77
N TYR A 35 12.37 -4.58 -10.63
CA TYR A 35 13.34 -3.50 -10.62
C TYR A 35 12.91 -2.40 -9.64
N THR A 36 13.87 -1.62 -9.19
CA THR A 36 13.67 -0.44 -8.37
C THR A 36 14.28 0.76 -9.08
N LEU A 37 13.55 1.86 -9.11
CA LEU A 37 13.98 3.16 -9.65
C LEU A 37 14.00 4.19 -8.52
N ASP A 38 15.08 4.93 -8.44
CA ASP A 38 15.14 6.11 -7.58
C ASP A 38 14.37 7.26 -8.25
N ILE A 39 13.33 7.77 -7.57
CA ILE A 39 12.54 8.91 -8.06
C ILE A 39 13.20 10.21 -7.62
N CYS A 40 13.60 10.28 -6.37
CA CYS A 40 14.36 11.35 -5.75
C CYS A 40 14.97 10.83 -4.44
N ASP A 41 15.70 11.69 -3.72
CA ASP A 41 16.29 11.34 -2.43
C ASP A 41 15.23 10.71 -1.51
N ASP A 42 15.59 9.59 -0.90
CA ASP A 42 14.73 8.82 0.03
C ASP A 42 13.38 8.33 -0.56
N THR A 43 13.22 8.30 -1.90
CA THR A 43 11.99 7.84 -2.54
C THR A 43 12.29 6.90 -3.71
N THR A 44 11.76 5.69 -3.64
CA THR A 44 11.94 4.68 -4.69
C THR A 44 10.59 4.14 -5.19
N LEU A 45 10.52 3.82 -6.47
CA LEU A 45 9.47 3.03 -7.09
C LEU A 45 9.99 1.62 -7.35
N THR A 46 9.32 0.64 -6.79
CA THR A 46 9.60 -0.76 -7.07
C THR A 46 8.45 -1.38 -7.87
N ARG A 47 8.81 -2.13 -8.89
CA ARG A 47 7.88 -2.97 -9.64
C ARG A 47 8.35 -4.42 -9.54
N GLU A 48 7.43 -5.30 -9.18
CA GLU A 48 7.66 -6.74 -9.11
C GLU A 48 6.63 -7.50 -9.91
N VAL A 49 7.07 -8.52 -10.62
CA VAL A 49 6.22 -9.47 -11.34
C VAL A 49 6.39 -10.82 -10.67
N MET A 50 5.28 -11.40 -10.27
CA MET A 50 5.21 -12.66 -9.53
C MET A 50 4.35 -13.67 -10.26
N TRP A 51 4.68 -14.96 -10.11
CA TRP A 51 3.86 -16.06 -10.55
C TRP A 51 3.05 -16.61 -9.39
N SER A 52 1.75 -16.54 -9.49
CA SER A 52 0.84 -17.14 -8.50
C SER A 52 0.47 -18.56 -8.91
N SER A 53 1.06 -19.55 -8.25
CA SER A 53 0.75 -20.96 -8.50
C SER A 53 -0.70 -21.32 -8.17
N SER A 54 -1.27 -20.68 -7.15
CA SER A 54 -2.66 -20.93 -6.72
C SER A 54 -3.70 -20.43 -7.71
N ARG A 55 -3.36 -19.46 -8.55
CA ARG A 55 -4.25 -18.89 -9.58
C ARG A 55 -3.78 -19.13 -11.00
N SER A 56 -2.57 -19.68 -11.17
CA SER A 56 -1.95 -19.91 -12.49
C SER A 56 -1.91 -18.64 -13.34
N ASP A 57 -1.59 -17.50 -12.73
CA ASP A 57 -1.52 -16.19 -13.39
C ASP A 57 -0.28 -15.39 -12.98
N LEU A 58 0.01 -14.37 -13.78
CA LEU A 58 1.01 -13.35 -13.49
C LEU A 58 0.37 -12.21 -12.71
N ARG A 59 1.06 -11.79 -11.64
CA ARG A 59 0.71 -10.63 -10.84
C ARG A 59 1.79 -9.58 -10.94
N THR A 60 1.38 -8.33 -10.99
CA THR A 60 2.29 -7.18 -10.92
C THR A 60 1.96 -6.36 -9.72
N GLU A 61 2.97 -6.12 -8.89
CA GLU A 61 2.93 -5.19 -7.79
C GLU A 61 3.76 -3.96 -8.14
N ASN A 62 3.22 -2.78 -7.85
CA ASN A 62 3.94 -1.52 -7.95
C ASN A 62 3.77 -0.80 -6.61
N TYR A 63 4.87 -0.45 -5.97
CA TYR A 63 4.83 0.28 -4.72
C TYR A 63 5.91 1.36 -4.65
N VAL A 64 5.60 2.41 -3.91
CA VAL A 64 6.53 3.50 -3.63
C VAL A 64 6.90 3.43 -2.17
N THR A 65 8.20 3.39 -1.92
CA THR A 65 8.76 3.54 -0.57
C THR A 65 9.35 4.93 -0.46
N TYR A 66 9.01 5.65 0.59
CA TYR A 66 9.54 6.97 0.85
C TYR A 66 9.81 7.16 2.34
N LYS A 67 10.75 8.04 2.67
CA LYS A 67 11.01 8.47 4.03
C LYS A 67 10.33 9.83 4.25
N PRO A 68 9.36 9.93 5.16
CA PRO A 68 8.71 11.21 5.47
C PRO A 68 9.71 12.26 5.94
N SER A 69 9.59 13.48 5.42
CA SER A 69 10.42 14.62 5.77
C SER A 69 9.64 15.92 5.57
N ASP A 70 10.21 17.06 5.90
CA ASP A 70 9.60 18.37 5.66
C ASP A 70 9.32 18.64 4.18
N SER A 71 10.07 17.97 3.28
CA SER A 71 9.93 18.11 1.83
C SER A 71 9.08 17.02 1.17
N ILE A 72 8.85 15.87 1.84
CA ILE A 72 8.12 14.72 1.30
C ILE A 72 7.06 14.28 2.30
N SER A 73 5.80 14.41 1.91
CA SER A 73 4.66 14.05 2.74
C SER A 73 3.52 13.44 1.92
N PRO A 74 2.73 12.52 2.49
CA PRO A 74 1.52 12.03 1.85
C PRO A 74 0.45 13.12 1.86
N VAL A 75 -0.37 13.14 0.82
CA VAL A 75 -1.51 14.06 0.69
C VAL A 75 -2.72 13.27 0.27
N VAL A 76 -3.84 13.49 0.96
CA VAL A 76 -5.15 13.02 0.50
C VAL A 76 -5.73 14.09 -0.42
N SER A 77 -5.99 13.72 -1.67
CA SER A 77 -6.57 14.61 -2.68
C SER A 77 -7.91 14.05 -3.15
N PHE A 78 -8.85 14.91 -3.32
CA PHE A 78 -10.14 14.67 -3.97
C PHE A 78 -10.37 15.79 -4.98
N GLY A 79 -11.39 15.67 -5.82
CA GLY A 79 -11.72 16.69 -6.81
C GLY A 79 -12.05 18.06 -6.23
N SER A 80 -12.65 18.92 -7.01
CA SER A 80 -13.07 20.27 -6.57
C SER A 80 -14.12 20.23 -5.47
N SER A 81 -14.85 19.12 -5.36
CA SER A 81 -15.88 18.86 -4.34
C SER A 81 -15.96 17.34 -4.07
N ILE A 82 -16.56 16.97 -2.97
CA ILE A 82 -17.06 15.63 -2.74
C ILE A 82 -18.60 15.73 -2.89
N PRO A 83 -19.22 14.94 -3.81
CA PRO A 83 -18.68 13.94 -4.72
C PRO A 83 -18.15 14.54 -6.03
N ASP A 84 -16.99 14.04 -6.49
CA ASP A 84 -16.46 14.38 -7.81
C ASP A 84 -15.62 13.21 -8.35
N LYS A 85 -15.75 12.92 -9.63
CA LYS A 85 -15.02 11.84 -10.30
C LYS A 85 -13.85 12.43 -11.07
N GLN A 86 -12.65 12.26 -10.53
CA GLN A 86 -11.43 12.66 -11.18
C GLN A 86 -10.43 11.51 -11.28
N THR A 87 -9.62 11.55 -12.32
CA THR A 87 -8.49 10.61 -12.41
C THR A 87 -7.37 11.03 -11.47
N VAL A 88 -6.57 10.07 -11.00
CA VAL A 88 -5.36 10.35 -10.19
C VAL A 88 -4.45 11.36 -10.91
N THR A 89 -4.31 11.23 -12.23
CA THR A 89 -3.51 12.17 -13.05
C THR A 89 -4.09 13.59 -13.04
N SER A 90 -5.42 13.75 -13.04
CA SER A 90 -6.07 15.06 -12.98
C SER A 90 -5.85 15.72 -11.62
N MET A 91 -5.97 14.95 -10.53
CA MET A 91 -5.71 15.43 -9.17
C MET A 91 -4.24 15.81 -8.99
N ALA A 92 -3.30 15.01 -9.52
CA ALA A 92 -1.87 15.34 -9.52
C ALA A 92 -1.61 16.67 -10.20
N LYS A 93 -2.14 16.89 -11.40
CA LYS A 93 -2.00 18.18 -12.12
C LYS A 93 -2.58 19.37 -11.34
N ALA A 94 -3.67 19.17 -10.61
CA ALA A 94 -4.25 20.22 -9.77
C ALA A 94 -3.32 20.59 -8.60
N LEU A 95 -2.72 19.59 -7.96
CA LEU A 95 -1.72 19.80 -6.90
C LEU A 95 -0.46 20.51 -7.43
N GLU A 96 0.00 20.15 -8.63
CA GLU A 96 1.17 20.77 -9.27
C GLU A 96 0.92 22.24 -9.63
N LYS A 97 -0.29 22.59 -10.07
CA LYS A 97 -0.69 24.01 -10.28
C LYS A 97 -0.62 24.83 -8.99
N ASN A 98 -0.80 24.20 -7.84
CA ASN A 98 -0.70 24.81 -6.53
C ASN A 98 0.72 24.77 -5.93
N GLY A 99 1.72 24.54 -6.76
CA GLY A 99 3.14 24.60 -6.38
C GLY A 99 3.68 23.32 -5.70
N ARG A 100 2.92 22.23 -5.67
CA ARG A 100 3.40 20.93 -5.18
C ARG A 100 4.03 20.14 -6.34
N ARG A 101 5.04 19.35 -6.07
CA ARG A 101 5.56 18.35 -6.99
C ARG A 101 5.00 16.99 -6.60
N VAL A 102 4.22 16.37 -7.48
CA VAL A 102 3.65 15.05 -7.23
C VAL A 102 4.62 13.97 -7.71
N LEU A 103 5.05 13.10 -6.82
CA LEU A 103 5.99 12.01 -7.12
C LEU A 103 5.26 10.72 -7.48
N SER A 104 4.12 10.45 -6.84
CA SER A 104 3.32 9.26 -7.04
C SER A 104 1.89 9.51 -6.61
N GLY A 105 0.97 8.68 -7.09
CA GLY A 105 -0.44 8.72 -6.69
C GLY A 105 -1.11 7.37 -6.87
N ILE A 106 -2.05 7.07 -6.00
CA ILE A 106 -2.84 5.85 -6.00
C ILE A 106 -4.28 6.17 -5.59
N ASN A 107 -5.24 5.39 -6.08
CA ASN A 107 -6.61 5.46 -5.55
C ASN A 107 -6.62 5.04 -4.08
N GLY A 108 -7.19 5.87 -3.25
CA GLY A 108 -7.26 5.64 -1.80
C GLY A 108 -8.45 4.81 -1.36
N ASP A 109 -9.55 4.80 -2.13
CA ASP A 109 -10.78 4.12 -1.75
C ASP A 109 -11.65 3.75 -2.95
N TYR A 110 -12.67 2.92 -2.68
CA TYR A 110 -13.80 2.69 -3.57
C TYR A 110 -14.77 3.87 -3.51
N PHE A 111 -15.56 4.03 -4.57
CA PHE A 111 -16.55 5.09 -4.66
C PHE A 111 -17.80 4.61 -5.42
N VAL A 112 -18.92 5.27 -5.21
CA VAL A 112 -20.16 5.03 -5.93
C VAL A 112 -19.99 5.50 -7.37
N MET A 113 -20.03 4.58 -8.32
CA MET A 113 -19.77 4.87 -9.74
C MET A 113 -20.74 5.91 -10.33
N ALA A 114 -21.95 5.99 -9.84
CA ALA A 114 -22.95 6.93 -10.32
C ALA A 114 -22.66 8.38 -9.89
N THR A 115 -22.30 8.56 -8.63
CA THR A 115 -22.18 9.90 -8.00
C THR A 115 -20.74 10.33 -7.77
N GLY A 116 -19.81 9.40 -7.55
CA GLY A 116 -18.44 9.69 -7.15
C GLY A 116 -18.27 9.80 -5.64
N ASP A 117 -19.32 9.50 -4.85
CA ASP A 117 -19.21 9.50 -3.39
C ASP A 117 -18.21 8.43 -2.91
N PRO A 118 -17.23 8.78 -2.08
CA PRO A 118 -16.34 7.79 -1.49
C PRO A 118 -17.13 6.88 -0.54
N LEU A 119 -16.78 5.59 -0.53
CA LEU A 119 -17.40 4.61 0.37
C LEU A 119 -16.76 4.59 1.75
N GLY A 120 -15.62 5.24 1.92
CA GLY A 120 -14.89 5.32 3.17
C GLY A 120 -14.82 6.74 3.73
N ILE A 121 -14.05 6.86 4.81
CA ILE A 121 -13.79 8.13 5.46
C ILE A 121 -12.72 8.89 4.70
N VAL A 122 -12.98 10.14 4.35
CA VAL A 122 -12.00 11.06 3.75
C VAL A 122 -11.62 12.13 4.77
N ILE A 123 -10.35 12.16 5.15
CA ILE A 123 -9.78 13.17 6.04
C ILE A 123 -8.66 13.89 5.30
N THR A 124 -8.69 15.20 5.26
CA THR A 124 -7.66 16.05 4.66
C THR A 124 -7.32 17.19 5.62
N ASP A 125 -6.02 17.37 5.88
CA ASP A 125 -5.50 18.40 6.79
C ASP A 125 -6.16 18.35 8.19
N GLY A 126 -6.41 17.14 8.71
CA GLY A 126 -7.08 16.91 9.98
C GLY A 126 -8.59 17.17 9.98
N VAL A 127 -9.18 17.50 8.83
CA VAL A 127 -10.62 17.78 8.70
C VAL A 127 -11.32 16.60 8.05
N LEU A 128 -12.37 16.09 8.69
CA LEU A 128 -13.28 15.11 8.10
C LEU A 128 -14.04 15.74 6.93
N ARG A 129 -13.87 15.22 5.74
CA ARG A 129 -14.50 15.70 4.49
C ARG A 129 -15.69 14.85 4.09
N SER A 130 -15.60 13.56 4.31
CA SER A 130 -16.69 12.60 4.07
C SER A 130 -16.62 11.49 5.09
N SER A 131 -17.78 11.04 5.53
CA SER A 131 -17.95 9.80 6.27
C SER A 131 -18.83 8.86 5.47
N ASP A 132 -18.69 7.55 5.71
CA ASP A 132 -19.53 6.55 5.08
C ASP A 132 -21.01 6.88 5.29
N SER A 133 -21.80 6.85 4.20
CA SER A 133 -23.25 7.10 4.25
C SER A 133 -24.06 5.87 4.72
N TYR A 134 -23.41 4.80 5.12
CA TYR A 134 -24.04 3.56 5.59
C TYR A 134 -23.99 3.38 7.12
N LEU A 135 -23.84 4.45 7.88
CA LEU A 135 -24.07 4.43 9.33
C LEU A 135 -25.48 4.84 9.67
#